data_4dd625561535454768a678eb61e4cffc
#
_entry.id   4dd625561535454768a678eb61e4cffc
#
_cell.length_a   1.000
_cell.length_b   1.000
_cell.length_c   1.000
_cell.angle_alpha   90.00
_cell.angle_beta   90.00
_cell.angle_gamma   90.00
#
_symmetry.space_group_name_H-M   'P 1'
#
loop_
_entity.id
_entity.type
_entity.pdbx_description
1 polymer ?
#
loop_
_entity_poly.entity_id
_entity_poly.type
_entity_poly.pdbx_seq_one_letter_code
_entity_poly.pdbx_strand_id
1 'polypeptide(L)'
;QKKGIQHNILKREVETNRAFYDGLLQRFKEVAAASGAPSANVTVIDRASPSLIPSSPDVFKNMALAAIVGLFLALLVGSAREGMQPLIRSPEEVEQAFNLPTLGVVPLQPGQTHTDFRLTSWRSEEAEAYHSIAVALQQAAGGTLPKTLLITSTSASEGKSTTAVGIARSITAMGKAALLIDGDLRHPSLREFFGPDDRPGLAEILSGVAAAPQTIQHNGENGFDIVPAGQMLSTPFSLLASPRMQETLRQLSEKYDTVI
;
A
#
# COMPACT_ATOMS: atom_id res chain seq x y z
N GLN A 1 27.93 -8.44 134.02
CA GLN A 1 27.44 -7.37 133.05
C GLN A 1 28.05 -7.47 131.67
N LYS A 2 29.30 -7.93 131.45
CA LYS A 2 29.93 -7.98 130.09
C LYS A 2 29.25 -8.95 129.09
N LYS A 3 28.70 -10.10 129.52
CA LYS A 3 28.03 -11.03 128.62
C LYS A 3 26.72 -10.54 128.07
N GLY A 4 25.96 -9.70 128.79
CA GLY A 4 24.69 -9.11 128.29
C GLY A 4 24.90 -8.04 127.19
N ILE A 5 26.00 -7.28 127.30
CA ILE A 5 26.35 -6.30 126.35
C ILE A 5 26.77 -6.92 125.02
N GLN A 6 27.60 -7.99 125.12
CA GLN A 6 27.99 -8.73 123.88
C GLN A 6 26.81 -9.37 123.21
N HIS A 7 25.88 -9.95 123.96
CA HIS A 7 24.67 -10.50 123.33
C HIS A 7 23.78 -9.48 122.66
N ASN A 8 23.64 -8.28 123.19
CA ASN A 8 22.89 -7.21 122.58
C ASN A 8 23.58 -6.61 121.33
N ILE A 9 24.92 -6.56 121.36
CA ILE A 9 25.69 -6.14 120.13
C ILE A 9 25.54 -7.17 119.04
N LEU A 10 25.74 -8.46 119.32
CA LEU A 10 25.52 -9.52 118.31
C LEU A 10 24.06 -9.57 117.81
N LYS A 11 23.10 -9.39 118.75
CA LYS A 11 21.71 -9.34 118.34
C LYS A 11 21.40 -8.19 117.38
N ARG A 12 21.92 -6.98 117.65
CA ARG A 12 21.85 -5.83 116.76
C ARG A 12 22.53 -6.07 115.42
N GLU A 13 23.70 -6.65 115.45
CA GLU A 13 24.47 -6.97 114.28
C GLU A 13 23.70 -7.98 113.37
N VAL A 14 23.10 -9.04 113.98
CA VAL A 14 22.23 -9.95 113.22
C VAL A 14 20.99 -9.27 112.69
N GLU A 15 20.33 -8.42 113.47
CA GLU A 15 19.17 -7.67 113.01
C GLU A 15 19.49 -6.67 111.85
N THR A 16 20.67 -5.97 111.98
CA THR A 16 21.14 -5.08 110.95
C THR A 16 21.52 -5.83 109.64
N ASN A 17 22.26 -6.94 109.79
CA ASN A 17 22.57 -7.77 108.61
C ASN A 17 21.33 -8.38 107.98
N ARG A 18 20.36 -8.77 108.83
CA ARG A 18 19.06 -9.28 108.26
C ARG A 18 18.33 -8.18 107.51
N ALA A 19 18.21 -6.95 108.05
CA ALA A 19 17.58 -5.82 107.36
C ALA A 19 18.33 -5.47 106.11
N PHE A 20 19.66 -5.50 106.09
CA PHE A 20 20.47 -5.29 104.89
C PHE A 20 20.27 -6.37 103.87
N TYR A 21 20.22 -7.62 104.30
CA TYR A 21 19.94 -8.76 103.41
C TYR A 21 18.54 -8.64 102.78
N ASP A 22 17.52 -8.34 103.57
CA ASP A 22 16.15 -8.17 103.09
C ASP A 22 16.05 -6.97 102.08
N GLY A 23 16.77 -5.86 102.40
CA GLY A 23 16.85 -4.72 101.45
C GLY A 23 17.53 -5.06 100.14
N LEU A 24 18.65 -5.85 100.22
CA LEU A 24 19.30 -6.34 98.98
C LEU A 24 18.43 -7.29 98.20
N LEU A 25 17.72 -8.18 98.86
CA LEU A 25 16.81 -9.13 98.24
C LEU A 25 15.63 -8.46 97.62
N GLN A 26 15.11 -7.38 98.18
CA GLN A 26 14.08 -6.59 97.65
C GLN A 26 14.56 -5.84 96.39
N ARG A 27 15.75 -5.23 96.46
CA ARG A 27 16.35 -4.58 95.25
C ARG A 27 16.67 -5.61 94.19
N PHE A 28 17.14 -6.78 94.52
CA PHE A 28 17.37 -7.84 93.54
C PHE A 28 16.07 -8.25 92.87
N LYS A 29 14.98 -8.40 93.67
CA LYS A 29 13.65 -8.69 93.08
C LYS A 29 13.15 -7.58 92.20
N GLU A 30 13.35 -6.30 92.54
CA GLU A 30 12.99 -5.16 91.72
C GLU A 30 13.79 -5.13 90.42
N VAL A 31 15.12 -5.36 90.52
CA VAL A 31 15.96 -5.42 89.31
C VAL A 31 15.62 -6.63 88.47
N ALA A 32 15.37 -7.80 89.15
CA ALA A 32 14.96 -9.00 88.42
C ALA A 32 13.58 -8.85 87.78
N ALA A 33 12.66 -8.17 88.46
CA ALA A 33 11.37 -7.81 87.84
C ALA A 33 11.49 -6.78 86.68
N ALA A 34 12.40 -5.82 86.87
CA ALA A 34 12.68 -4.85 85.78
C ALA A 34 13.48 -5.47 84.65
N SER A 35 14.38 -6.42 84.92
CA SER A 35 15.14 -7.13 83.90
C SER A 35 14.35 -8.27 83.22
N GLY A 36 13.33 -8.79 83.94
CA GLY A 36 12.41 -9.82 83.43
C GLY A 36 11.17 -9.26 82.75
N ALA A 37 10.99 -7.92 82.71
CA ALA A 37 10.01 -7.33 81.83
C ALA A 37 10.48 -7.57 80.41
N PRO A 38 9.75 -8.33 79.63
CA PRO A 38 10.11 -8.47 78.22
C PRO A 38 10.08 -7.08 77.58
N SER A 39 11.27 -6.52 77.41
CA SER A 39 11.45 -5.28 76.71
C SER A 39 11.15 -5.52 75.21
N ALA A 40 9.94 -5.58 74.92
CA ALA A 40 9.30 -5.35 73.63
C ALA A 40 8.07 -6.25 73.55
N ASN A 41 6.92 -5.63 73.54
CA ASN A 41 5.70 -6.23 72.97
C ASN A 41 5.84 -6.41 71.45
N VAL A 42 7.00 -6.82 70.95
CA VAL A 42 7.22 -7.10 69.54
C VAL A 42 7.18 -8.59 69.38
N THR A 43 6.01 -9.10 69.07
CA THR A 43 5.81 -10.47 68.65
C THR A 43 5.99 -10.50 67.13
N VAL A 44 6.95 -11.26 66.64
CA VAL A 44 7.08 -11.50 65.20
C VAL A 44 5.91 -12.39 64.80
N ILE A 45 4.89 -11.80 64.22
CA ILE A 45 3.67 -12.50 63.79
C ILE A 45 3.96 -13.25 62.51
N ASP A 46 4.77 -12.68 61.61
CA ASP A 46 5.16 -13.32 60.36
C ASP A 46 6.57 -12.91 59.97
N ARG A 47 7.30 -13.82 59.36
CA ARG A 47 8.62 -13.54 58.79
C ARG A 47 8.44 -13.27 57.31
N ALA A 48 8.86 -12.08 56.85
CA ALA A 48 8.87 -11.76 55.45
C ALA A 48 9.71 -12.79 54.68
N SER A 49 9.08 -13.56 53.83
CA SER A 49 9.74 -14.42 52.85
C SER A 49 9.81 -13.69 51.51
N PRO A 50 10.96 -13.69 50.80
CA PRO A 50 11.05 -13.11 49.48
C PRO A 50 10.11 -13.87 48.54
N SER A 51 9.30 -13.11 47.77
CA SER A 51 8.47 -13.70 46.74
C SER A 51 9.34 -14.34 45.65
N LEU A 52 9.10 -15.62 45.37
CA LEU A 52 9.79 -16.34 44.28
C LEU A 52 9.29 -15.92 42.89
N ILE A 53 8.16 -15.22 42.85
CA ILE A 53 7.57 -14.71 41.61
C ILE A 53 7.76 -13.19 41.60
N PRO A 54 8.42 -12.62 40.56
CA PRO A 54 8.57 -11.18 40.45
C PRO A 54 7.18 -10.52 40.34
N SER A 55 6.91 -9.52 41.16
CA SER A 55 5.67 -8.74 41.14
C SER A 55 5.63 -7.69 40.00
N SER A 56 6.79 -7.39 39.42
CA SER A 56 6.93 -6.43 38.32
C SER A 56 8.21 -6.76 37.50
N PRO A 57 8.16 -6.68 36.14
CA PRO A 57 7.02 -6.36 35.31
C PRO A 57 6.03 -7.53 35.15
N ASP A 58 4.75 -7.23 35.07
CA ASP A 58 3.71 -8.21 34.68
C ASP A 58 3.76 -8.44 33.18
N VAL A 59 4.50 -9.48 32.76
CA VAL A 59 4.78 -9.78 31.34
C VAL A 59 3.48 -9.98 30.54
N PHE A 60 2.49 -10.62 31.15
CA PHE A 60 1.25 -10.90 30.46
C PHE A 60 0.43 -9.63 30.18
N LYS A 61 0.31 -8.73 31.16
CA LYS A 61 -0.36 -7.45 30.98
C LYS A 61 0.37 -6.55 29.98
N ASN A 62 1.70 -6.50 30.08
CA ASN A 62 2.49 -5.70 29.14
C ASN A 62 2.41 -6.24 27.71
N MET A 63 2.39 -7.55 27.51
CA MET A 63 2.20 -8.18 26.21
C MET A 63 0.82 -7.91 25.64
N ALA A 64 -0.24 -8.00 26.46
CA ALA A 64 -1.60 -7.69 26.05
C ALA A 64 -1.74 -6.20 25.65
N LEU A 65 -1.16 -5.30 26.45
CA LEU A 65 -1.17 -3.87 26.16
C LEU A 65 -0.39 -3.57 24.87
N ALA A 66 0.78 -4.17 24.69
CA ALA A 66 1.58 -4.00 23.47
C ALA A 66 0.85 -4.51 22.22
N ALA A 67 0.12 -5.63 22.32
CA ALA A 67 -0.69 -6.16 21.23
C ALA A 67 -1.83 -5.22 20.86
N ILE A 68 -2.53 -4.65 21.84
CA ILE A 68 -3.63 -3.69 21.61
C ILE A 68 -3.09 -2.41 20.95
N VAL A 69 -2.02 -1.84 21.48
CA VAL A 69 -1.39 -0.63 20.93
C VAL A 69 -0.84 -0.90 19.52
N GLY A 70 -0.21 -2.05 19.30
CA GLY A 70 0.30 -2.45 17.99
C GLY A 70 -0.81 -2.60 16.95
N LEU A 71 -1.93 -3.23 17.33
CA LEU A 71 -3.10 -3.35 16.46
C LEU A 71 -3.71 -1.98 16.11
N PHE A 72 -3.82 -1.11 17.11
CA PHE A 72 -4.35 0.26 16.89
C PHE A 72 -3.45 1.08 15.97
N LEU A 73 -2.13 1.02 16.16
CA LEU A 73 -1.16 1.67 15.29
C LEU A 73 -1.20 1.09 13.86
N ALA A 74 -1.32 -0.22 13.72
CA ALA A 74 -1.44 -0.86 12.41
C ALA A 74 -2.70 -0.40 11.65
N LEU A 75 -3.83 -0.29 12.34
CA LEU A 75 -5.07 0.24 11.77
C LEU A 75 -4.94 1.72 11.38
N LEU A 76 -4.31 2.54 12.23
CA LEU A 76 -4.05 3.95 11.93
C LEU A 76 -3.16 4.12 10.70
N VAL A 77 -2.04 3.40 10.64
CA VAL A 77 -1.12 3.46 9.48
C VAL A 77 -1.80 2.92 8.22
N GLY A 78 -2.57 1.84 8.33
CA GLY A 78 -3.34 1.29 7.22
C GLY A 78 -4.34 2.30 6.67
N SER A 79 -5.14 2.91 7.53
CA SER A 79 -6.14 3.94 7.16
C SER A 79 -5.49 5.20 6.57
N ALA A 80 -4.38 5.66 7.16
CA ALA A 80 -3.64 6.80 6.65
C ALA A 80 -3.07 6.53 5.25
N ARG A 81 -2.54 5.32 5.03
CA ARG A 81 -1.98 4.92 3.74
C ARG A 81 -3.06 4.75 2.66
N GLU A 82 -4.23 4.25 3.03
CA GLU A 82 -5.38 4.11 2.14
C GLU A 82 -5.95 5.49 1.74
N GLY A 83 -5.99 6.43 2.68
CA GLY A 83 -6.42 7.81 2.41
C GLY A 83 -5.42 8.65 1.59
N MET A 84 -4.13 8.27 1.55
CA MET A 84 -3.09 8.95 0.77
C MET A 84 -2.97 8.46 -0.68
N GLN A 85 -3.59 7.34 -1.03
CA GLN A 85 -3.67 6.88 -2.41
C GLN A 85 -5.12 7.04 -2.88
N PRO A 86 -5.45 8.08 -3.64
CA PRO A 86 -6.74 8.17 -4.29
C PRO A 86 -6.81 7.06 -5.36
N LEU A 87 -7.17 5.86 -4.94
CA LEU A 87 -7.50 4.79 -5.86
C LEU A 87 -8.84 5.14 -6.48
N ILE A 88 -8.83 5.43 -7.75
CA ILE A 88 -10.05 5.58 -8.55
C ILE A 88 -10.73 4.22 -8.58
N ARG A 89 -11.91 4.12 -7.98
CA ARG A 89 -12.66 2.85 -7.84
C ARG A 89 -13.87 2.78 -8.75
N SER A 90 -14.32 3.92 -9.26
CA SER A 90 -15.49 3.97 -10.13
C SER A 90 -15.32 4.99 -11.26
N PRO A 91 -16.03 4.80 -12.40
CA PRO A 91 -16.05 5.76 -13.50
C PRO A 91 -16.52 7.14 -13.06
N GLU A 92 -17.49 7.20 -12.15
CA GLU A 92 -18.08 8.44 -11.63
C GLU A 92 -17.04 9.29 -10.87
N GLU A 93 -16.11 8.66 -10.16
CA GLU A 93 -14.99 9.35 -9.49
C GLU A 93 -14.06 10.02 -10.52
N VAL A 94 -13.82 9.37 -11.66
CA VAL A 94 -13.03 9.95 -12.77
C VAL A 94 -13.73 11.17 -13.33
N GLU A 95 -15.03 11.07 -13.61
CA GLU A 95 -15.81 12.17 -14.14
C GLU A 95 -15.83 13.37 -13.21
N GLN A 96 -16.02 13.13 -11.90
CA GLN A 96 -16.01 14.19 -10.89
C GLN A 96 -14.62 14.81 -10.67
N ALA A 97 -13.57 13.99 -10.70
CA ALA A 97 -12.21 14.47 -10.44
C ALA A 97 -11.64 15.27 -11.61
N PHE A 98 -11.91 14.84 -12.84
CA PHE A 98 -11.31 15.41 -14.05
C PHE A 98 -12.28 16.23 -14.91
N ASN A 99 -13.58 16.20 -14.59
CA ASN A 99 -14.64 16.82 -15.39
C ASN A 99 -14.60 16.36 -16.87
N LEU A 100 -14.29 15.08 -17.08
CA LEU A 100 -14.24 14.43 -18.39
C LEU A 100 -15.21 13.25 -18.41
N PRO A 101 -15.97 13.07 -19.51
CA PRO A 101 -16.89 11.94 -19.62
C PRO A 101 -16.12 10.62 -19.74
N THR A 102 -16.56 9.61 -19.01
CA THR A 102 -16.08 8.24 -19.17
C THR A 102 -16.75 7.62 -20.40
N LEU A 103 -15.97 7.22 -21.41
CA LEU A 103 -16.50 6.62 -22.63
C LEU A 103 -16.90 5.16 -22.43
N GLY A 104 -16.30 4.46 -21.47
CA GLY A 104 -16.62 3.08 -21.15
C GLY A 104 -15.59 2.43 -20.25
N VAL A 105 -15.91 1.21 -19.83
CA VAL A 105 -15.07 0.36 -18.97
C VAL A 105 -14.85 -0.96 -19.67
N VAL A 106 -13.58 -1.37 -19.77
CA VAL A 106 -13.21 -2.68 -20.32
C VAL A 106 -12.86 -3.60 -19.15
N PRO A 107 -13.56 -4.72 -18.96
CA PRO A 107 -13.30 -5.62 -17.86
C PRO A 107 -11.92 -6.28 -18.01
N LEU A 108 -11.08 -6.20 -16.96
CA LEU A 108 -9.82 -6.92 -16.91
C LEU A 108 -10.09 -8.36 -16.47
N GLN A 109 -9.68 -9.34 -17.28
CA GLN A 109 -9.82 -10.74 -16.90
C GLN A 109 -8.59 -11.24 -16.14
N PRO A 110 -8.74 -11.83 -14.94
CA PRO A 110 -7.63 -12.39 -14.18
C PRO A 110 -6.94 -13.51 -14.96
N GLY A 111 -5.61 -13.42 -15.10
CA GLY A 111 -4.79 -14.48 -15.71
C GLY A 111 -4.52 -14.33 -17.21
N GLN A 112 -4.98 -13.28 -17.86
CA GLN A 112 -4.55 -12.98 -19.23
C GLN A 112 -3.27 -12.13 -19.20
N THR A 113 -2.24 -12.64 -19.80
CA THR A 113 -1.05 -11.87 -20.17
C THR A 113 -1.38 -11.09 -21.45
N HIS A 114 -0.77 -9.91 -21.63
CA HIS A 114 -0.89 -9.08 -22.82
C HIS A 114 -0.65 -9.83 -24.15
N THR A 115 -0.01 -10.99 -24.10
CA THR A 115 0.29 -11.87 -25.23
C THR A 115 -0.91 -12.72 -25.68
N ASP A 116 -1.91 -12.96 -24.83
CA ASP A 116 -3.10 -13.75 -25.18
C ASP A 116 -4.15 -12.94 -25.93
N PHE A 117 -3.96 -11.63 -26.03
CA PHE A 117 -4.77 -10.70 -26.84
C PHE A 117 -4.54 -10.85 -28.34
N ARG A 118 -3.94 -11.98 -28.74
CA ARG A 118 -3.84 -12.32 -30.17
C ARG A 118 -5.24 -12.43 -30.77
N LEU A 119 -5.38 -11.78 -31.86
CA LEU A 119 -6.54 -11.44 -32.70
C LEU A 119 -7.59 -12.53 -32.93
N THR A 120 -7.37 -13.77 -32.45
CA THR A 120 -8.24 -14.92 -32.65
C THR A 120 -9.20 -15.22 -31.51
N SER A 121 -9.03 -14.63 -30.32
CA SER A 121 -9.86 -14.92 -29.15
C SER A 121 -10.50 -13.69 -28.51
N TRP A 122 -11.02 -12.75 -29.30
CA TRP A 122 -11.89 -11.71 -28.75
C TRP A 122 -13.10 -12.37 -28.10
N ARG A 123 -13.14 -12.32 -26.78
CA ARG A 123 -14.34 -12.74 -26.06
C ARG A 123 -15.44 -11.74 -26.36
N SER A 124 -16.66 -12.23 -26.42
CA SER A 124 -17.83 -11.40 -26.72
C SER A 124 -17.95 -10.19 -25.80
N GLU A 125 -17.62 -10.32 -24.53
CA GLU A 125 -17.70 -9.24 -23.54
C GLU A 125 -16.69 -8.10 -23.78
N GLU A 126 -15.45 -8.40 -24.13
CA GLU A 126 -14.42 -7.39 -24.43
C GLU A 126 -14.75 -6.68 -25.77
N ALA A 127 -15.16 -7.44 -26.76
CA ALA A 127 -15.59 -6.88 -28.05
C ALA A 127 -16.79 -5.94 -27.87
N GLU A 128 -17.76 -6.32 -27.05
CA GLU A 128 -18.92 -5.48 -26.74
C GLU A 128 -18.53 -4.22 -25.96
N ALA A 129 -17.60 -4.29 -25.01
CA ALA A 129 -17.10 -3.14 -24.29
C ALA A 129 -16.43 -2.13 -25.25
N TYR A 130 -15.53 -2.60 -26.14
CA TYR A 130 -14.91 -1.71 -27.13
C TYR A 130 -15.90 -1.18 -28.16
N HIS A 131 -16.90 -1.97 -28.54
CA HIS A 131 -17.96 -1.48 -29.42
C HIS A 131 -18.77 -0.36 -28.75
N SER A 132 -19.10 -0.53 -27.47
CA SER A 132 -19.79 0.50 -26.69
C SER A 132 -18.95 1.78 -26.58
N ILE A 133 -17.63 1.66 -26.38
CA ILE A 133 -16.69 2.79 -26.36
C ILE A 133 -16.67 3.51 -27.73
N ALA A 134 -16.64 2.77 -28.85
CA ALA A 134 -16.64 3.36 -30.17
C ALA A 134 -17.95 4.13 -30.47
N VAL A 135 -19.09 3.60 -30.03
CA VAL A 135 -20.40 4.27 -30.12
C VAL A 135 -20.43 5.52 -29.23
N ALA A 136 -19.95 5.43 -27.98
CA ALA A 136 -19.86 6.58 -27.07
C ALA A 136 -18.96 7.68 -27.64
N LEU A 137 -17.83 7.32 -28.26
CA LEU A 137 -16.92 8.23 -28.93
C LEU A 137 -17.60 8.96 -30.10
N GLN A 138 -18.36 8.23 -30.90
CA GLN A 138 -19.14 8.81 -31.98
C GLN A 138 -20.18 9.82 -31.45
N GLN A 139 -20.88 9.49 -30.39
CA GLN A 139 -21.86 10.38 -29.75
C GLN A 139 -21.20 11.63 -29.16
N ALA A 140 -20.09 11.47 -28.45
CA ALA A 140 -19.33 12.57 -27.86
C ALA A 140 -18.77 13.52 -28.92
N ALA A 141 -18.47 13.02 -30.11
CA ALA A 141 -18.00 13.80 -31.25
C ALA A 141 -19.14 14.41 -32.14
N GLY A 142 -20.39 14.40 -31.66
CA GLY A 142 -21.51 15.00 -32.34
C GLY A 142 -22.16 14.12 -33.40
N GLY A 143 -22.09 12.79 -33.26
CA GLY A 143 -22.75 11.80 -34.10
C GLY A 143 -21.92 11.26 -35.28
N THR A 144 -20.71 11.78 -35.47
CA THR A 144 -19.73 11.27 -36.45
C THR A 144 -18.43 10.89 -35.72
N LEU A 145 -17.73 9.88 -36.24
CA LEU A 145 -16.42 9.53 -35.69
C LEU A 145 -15.41 10.69 -35.89
N PRO A 146 -14.54 10.94 -34.90
CA PRO A 146 -13.48 11.92 -35.06
C PRO A 146 -12.50 11.47 -36.15
N LYS A 147 -12.04 12.39 -37.00
CA LYS A 147 -11.09 12.10 -38.10
C LYS A 147 -9.74 11.60 -37.57
N THR A 148 -9.32 12.11 -36.42
CA THR A 148 -8.10 11.69 -35.74
C THR A 148 -8.41 11.43 -34.27
N LEU A 149 -7.89 10.33 -33.73
CA LEU A 149 -8.04 9.90 -32.34
C LEU A 149 -6.67 9.59 -31.75
N LEU A 150 -6.28 10.28 -30.70
CA LEU A 150 -5.06 9.98 -29.98
C LEU A 150 -5.38 9.16 -28.73
N ILE A 151 -4.75 8.00 -28.59
CA ILE A 151 -4.84 7.16 -27.39
C ILE A 151 -3.53 7.26 -26.62
N THR A 152 -3.62 7.67 -25.38
CA THR A 152 -2.47 7.83 -24.47
C THR A 152 -2.74 7.21 -23.11
N SER A 153 -1.70 7.09 -22.28
CA SER A 153 -1.81 6.64 -20.88
C SER A 153 -0.74 7.31 -20.04
N THR A 154 -0.90 7.28 -18.72
CA THR A 154 0.03 7.89 -17.77
C THR A 154 1.26 7.03 -17.53
N SER A 155 1.13 5.71 -17.65
CA SER A 155 2.19 4.75 -17.39
C SER A 155 2.30 3.70 -18.51
N ALA A 156 3.41 2.99 -18.52
CA ALA A 156 3.57 1.85 -19.42
C ALA A 156 2.63 0.69 -19.01
N SER A 157 2.22 -0.12 -19.98
CA SER A 157 1.39 -1.32 -19.76
C SER A 157 -0.02 -1.08 -19.19
N GLU A 158 -0.58 0.12 -19.38
CA GLU A 158 -1.98 0.45 -19.04
C GLU A 158 -3.00 0.10 -20.15
N GLY A 159 -2.58 -0.63 -21.17
CA GLY A 159 -3.48 -1.10 -22.21
C GLY A 159 -3.72 -0.12 -23.38
N LYS A 160 -2.86 0.91 -23.58
CA LYS A 160 -2.95 1.84 -24.74
C LYS A 160 -3.17 1.12 -26.07
N SER A 161 -2.22 0.23 -26.40
CA SER A 161 -2.20 -0.46 -27.69
C SER A 161 -3.37 -1.44 -27.82
N THR A 162 -3.72 -2.11 -26.75
CA THR A 162 -4.91 -2.98 -26.67
C THR A 162 -6.18 -2.19 -26.94
N THR A 163 -6.31 -1.02 -26.31
CA THR A 163 -7.46 -0.13 -26.51
C THR A 163 -7.50 0.41 -27.94
N ALA A 164 -6.34 0.80 -28.51
CA ALA A 164 -6.25 1.28 -29.87
C ALA A 164 -6.70 0.20 -30.89
N VAL A 165 -6.20 -1.03 -30.74
CA VAL A 165 -6.62 -2.17 -31.56
C VAL A 165 -8.10 -2.47 -31.38
N GLY A 166 -8.60 -2.43 -30.13
CA GLY A 166 -10.00 -2.68 -29.82
C GLY A 166 -10.95 -1.69 -30.46
N ILE A 167 -10.63 -0.41 -30.38
CA ILE A 167 -11.43 0.66 -31.02
C ILE A 167 -11.35 0.58 -32.54
N ALA A 168 -10.15 0.36 -33.12
CA ALA A 168 -9.99 0.21 -34.56
C ALA A 168 -10.90 -0.91 -35.13
N ARG A 169 -10.88 -2.06 -34.43
CA ARG A 169 -11.69 -3.22 -34.79
C ARG A 169 -13.20 -2.94 -34.68
N SER A 170 -13.60 -2.26 -33.62
CA SER A 170 -14.99 -1.87 -33.40
C SER A 170 -15.49 -0.89 -34.49
N ILE A 171 -14.65 0.08 -34.89
CA ILE A 171 -14.95 1.02 -35.95
C ILE A 171 -15.14 0.27 -37.28
N THR A 172 -14.28 -0.69 -37.59
CA THR A 172 -14.42 -1.46 -38.83
C THR A 172 -15.62 -2.42 -38.79
N ALA A 173 -15.96 -2.95 -37.63
CA ALA A 173 -17.20 -3.71 -37.44
C ALA A 173 -18.47 -2.85 -37.67
N MET A 174 -18.39 -1.52 -37.50
CA MET A 174 -19.43 -0.56 -37.83
C MET A 174 -19.47 -0.22 -39.35
N GLY A 175 -18.64 -0.87 -40.17
CA GLY A 175 -18.55 -0.62 -41.63
C GLY A 175 -17.79 0.65 -42.00
N LYS A 176 -16.92 1.15 -41.10
CA LYS A 176 -16.10 2.35 -41.30
C LYS A 176 -14.64 2.00 -41.56
N ALA A 177 -13.95 2.81 -42.36
CA ALA A 177 -12.52 2.62 -42.60
C ALA A 177 -11.68 3.20 -41.47
N ALA A 178 -10.90 2.36 -40.78
CA ALA A 178 -9.98 2.74 -39.73
C ALA A 178 -8.53 2.51 -40.14
N LEU A 179 -7.63 3.43 -39.74
CA LEU A 179 -6.19 3.30 -39.84
C LEU A 179 -5.60 3.39 -38.43
N LEU A 180 -4.82 2.42 -38.06
CA LEU A 180 -4.07 2.40 -36.79
C LEU A 180 -2.61 2.76 -37.06
N ILE A 181 -2.08 3.78 -36.37
CA ILE A 181 -0.69 4.24 -36.47
C ILE A 181 0.03 4.01 -35.16
N ASP A 182 1.15 3.28 -35.19
CA ASP A 182 2.02 3.18 -34.02
C ASP A 182 2.85 4.46 -33.86
N GLY A 183 2.38 5.36 -33.01
CA GLY A 183 3.05 6.61 -32.67
C GLY A 183 4.14 6.47 -31.61
N ASP A 184 4.26 5.31 -30.96
CA ASP A 184 5.30 5.06 -29.95
C ASP A 184 6.61 4.64 -30.64
N LEU A 185 7.33 5.62 -31.21
CA LEU A 185 8.58 5.38 -31.89
C LEU A 185 9.73 4.94 -30.97
N ARG A 186 9.54 4.97 -29.64
CA ARG A 186 10.54 4.52 -28.66
C ARG A 186 10.36 3.07 -28.28
N HIS A 187 9.10 2.68 -28.03
CA HIS A 187 8.73 1.34 -27.59
C HIS A 187 7.54 0.83 -28.39
N PRO A 188 7.74 0.56 -29.69
CA PRO A 188 6.65 0.15 -30.57
C PRO A 188 6.02 -1.14 -30.06
N SER A 189 4.74 -1.11 -29.78
CA SER A 189 4.01 -2.24 -29.21
C SER A 189 3.08 -2.96 -30.17
N LEU A 190 2.73 -2.35 -31.32
CA LEU A 190 1.85 -3.00 -32.30
C LEU A 190 2.46 -4.28 -32.91
N ARG A 191 3.81 -4.39 -32.93
CA ARG A 191 4.49 -5.63 -33.34
C ARG A 191 4.15 -6.84 -32.48
N GLU A 192 3.72 -6.63 -31.24
CA GLU A 192 3.27 -7.70 -30.36
C GLU A 192 1.94 -8.29 -30.82
N PHE A 193 1.09 -7.48 -31.47
CA PHE A 193 -0.21 -7.88 -31.98
C PHE A 193 -0.12 -8.49 -33.38
N PHE A 194 0.72 -7.91 -34.25
CA PHE A 194 0.73 -8.22 -35.70
C PHE A 194 2.00 -8.98 -36.13
N GLY A 195 2.90 -9.23 -35.18
CA GLY A 195 4.19 -9.87 -35.45
C GLY A 195 5.29 -8.89 -35.83
N PRO A 196 6.55 -9.38 -35.91
CA PRO A 196 7.68 -8.58 -36.31
C PRO A 196 7.52 -8.13 -37.77
N ASP A 197 7.82 -6.86 -38.01
CA ASP A 197 7.72 -6.26 -39.34
C ASP A 197 8.91 -5.34 -39.57
N ASP A 198 9.66 -5.62 -40.60
CA ASP A 198 10.83 -4.83 -41.04
C ASP A 198 10.49 -3.83 -42.12
N ARG A 199 9.22 -3.71 -42.51
CA ARG A 199 8.76 -2.73 -43.48
C ARG A 199 8.88 -1.30 -42.97
N PRO A 200 9.03 -0.32 -43.86
CA PRO A 200 9.02 1.10 -43.48
C PRO A 200 7.70 1.45 -42.78
N GLY A 201 7.77 2.34 -41.82
CA GLY A 201 6.63 2.79 -41.01
C GLY A 201 6.57 4.29 -40.86
N LEU A 202 5.99 4.76 -39.76
CA LEU A 202 5.82 6.17 -39.47
C LEU A 202 7.16 6.93 -39.43
N ALA A 203 8.20 6.32 -38.88
CA ALA A 203 9.53 6.95 -38.80
C ALA A 203 10.09 7.27 -40.19
N GLU A 204 9.94 6.37 -41.17
CA GLU A 204 10.38 6.56 -42.54
C GLU A 204 9.52 7.58 -43.29
N ILE A 205 8.21 7.63 -43.03
CA ILE A 205 7.35 8.69 -43.57
C ILE A 205 7.83 10.06 -43.09
N LEU A 206 8.04 10.19 -41.76
CA LEU A 206 8.37 11.48 -41.17
C LEU A 206 9.78 11.94 -41.52
N SER A 207 10.74 11.02 -41.73
CA SER A 207 12.08 11.33 -42.22
C SER A 207 12.13 11.58 -43.74
N GLY A 208 11.09 11.25 -44.47
CA GLY A 208 11.02 11.43 -45.92
C GLY A 208 11.64 10.33 -46.74
N VAL A 209 11.94 9.22 -46.14
CA VAL A 209 12.52 8.03 -46.78
C VAL A 209 11.45 7.23 -47.53
N ALA A 210 10.23 7.20 -47.01
CA ALA A 210 9.10 6.48 -47.58
C ALA A 210 7.86 7.36 -47.73
N ALA A 211 7.01 7.05 -48.71
CA ALA A 211 5.70 7.69 -48.86
C ALA A 211 4.64 6.91 -48.07
N ALA A 212 3.67 7.60 -47.48
CA ALA A 212 2.61 7.00 -46.67
C ALA A 212 1.89 5.80 -47.33
N PRO A 213 1.57 5.80 -48.63
CA PRO A 213 0.92 4.66 -49.29
C PRO A 213 1.78 3.38 -49.28
N GLN A 214 3.09 3.51 -49.20
CA GLN A 214 4.04 2.36 -49.23
C GLN A 214 4.22 1.70 -47.89
N THR A 215 3.81 2.37 -46.80
CA THR A 215 3.95 1.90 -45.41
C THR A 215 2.66 1.31 -44.83
N ILE A 216 1.53 1.58 -45.51
CA ILE A 216 0.23 1.05 -45.07
C ILE A 216 0.20 -0.45 -45.32
N GLN A 217 -0.15 -1.16 -44.26
CA GLN A 217 -0.36 -2.60 -44.27
C GLN A 217 -1.85 -2.90 -44.21
N HIS A 218 -2.35 -3.51 -45.27
CA HIS A 218 -3.72 -3.96 -45.32
C HIS A 218 -3.85 -5.28 -44.53
N ASN A 219 -4.53 -5.25 -43.42
CA ASN A 219 -4.77 -6.41 -42.59
C ASN A 219 -6.20 -6.91 -42.76
N GLY A 220 -6.42 -7.71 -43.81
CA GLY A 220 -7.74 -8.20 -44.19
C GLY A 220 -8.42 -9.03 -43.10
N GLU A 221 -7.67 -9.69 -42.23
CA GLU A 221 -8.22 -10.48 -41.12
C GLU A 221 -8.82 -9.61 -40.02
N ASN A 222 -8.30 -8.40 -39.82
CA ASN A 222 -8.75 -7.49 -38.76
C ASN A 222 -9.69 -6.40 -39.28
N GLY A 223 -9.78 -6.24 -40.59
CA GLY A 223 -10.65 -5.26 -41.21
C GLY A 223 -10.16 -3.80 -41.15
N PHE A 224 -9.04 -3.47 -40.52
CA PHE A 224 -8.42 -2.16 -40.47
C PHE A 224 -6.98 -2.20 -40.95
N ASP A 225 -6.50 -1.05 -41.42
CA ASP A 225 -5.15 -0.87 -41.95
C ASP A 225 -4.19 -0.40 -40.83
N ILE A 226 -2.90 -0.67 -41.00
CA ILE A 226 -1.88 -0.36 -40.01
C ILE A 226 -0.70 0.36 -40.65
N VAL A 227 -0.18 1.38 -39.95
CA VAL A 227 1.14 1.97 -40.18
C VAL A 227 2.01 1.66 -38.95
N PRO A 228 2.99 0.77 -39.06
CA PRO A 228 3.89 0.46 -37.94
C PRO A 228 4.78 1.66 -37.62
N ALA A 229 5.43 1.62 -36.44
CA ALA A 229 6.37 2.67 -36.02
C ALA A 229 7.56 2.86 -37.01
N GLY A 230 7.99 1.77 -37.67
CA GLY A 230 9.19 1.77 -38.51
C GLY A 230 10.46 1.50 -37.68
N GLN A 231 11.62 1.88 -38.23
CA GLN A 231 12.90 1.70 -37.55
C GLN A 231 13.12 2.76 -36.47
N MET A 232 13.68 2.34 -35.35
CA MET A 232 13.96 3.24 -34.22
C MET A 232 15.00 4.29 -34.62
N LEU A 233 14.62 5.57 -34.51
CA LEU A 233 15.48 6.70 -34.80
C LEU A 233 15.94 7.40 -33.51
N SER A 234 17.07 8.07 -33.59
CA SER A 234 17.68 8.75 -32.43
C SER A 234 16.90 9.95 -31.87
N THR A 235 15.95 10.52 -32.66
CA THR A 235 15.22 11.74 -32.31
C THR A 235 13.72 11.63 -32.57
N PRO A 236 12.97 10.75 -31.89
CA PRO A 236 11.54 10.53 -32.15
C PRO A 236 10.68 11.79 -31.95
N PHE A 237 10.99 12.59 -30.93
CA PHE A 237 10.21 13.77 -30.58
C PHE A 237 10.20 14.83 -31.73
N SER A 238 11.37 15.09 -32.31
CA SER A 238 11.47 16.09 -33.38
C SER A 238 10.70 15.69 -34.65
N LEU A 239 10.60 14.40 -34.91
CA LEU A 239 9.83 13.87 -36.03
C LEU A 239 8.33 14.00 -35.78
N LEU A 240 7.85 13.61 -34.62
CA LEU A 240 6.44 13.73 -34.24
C LEU A 240 5.96 15.19 -34.17
N ALA A 241 6.84 16.12 -33.77
CA ALA A 241 6.54 17.54 -33.74
C ALA A 241 6.71 18.25 -35.12
N SER A 242 7.08 17.52 -36.15
CA SER A 242 7.37 18.12 -37.48
C SER A 242 6.11 18.50 -38.24
N PRO A 243 6.18 19.52 -39.14
CA PRO A 243 5.09 19.84 -40.06
C PRO A 243 4.67 18.65 -40.94
N ARG A 244 5.61 17.73 -41.17
CA ARG A 244 5.36 16.53 -41.96
C ARG A 244 4.38 15.57 -41.26
N MET A 245 4.39 15.51 -39.94
CA MET A 245 3.40 14.73 -39.18
C MET A 245 1.99 15.28 -39.42
N GLN A 246 1.81 16.59 -39.36
CA GLN A 246 0.52 17.21 -39.60
C GLN A 246 0.02 16.92 -41.02
N GLU A 247 0.89 17.07 -42.02
CA GLU A 247 0.55 16.81 -43.42
C GLU A 247 0.23 15.32 -43.64
N THR A 248 0.97 14.42 -43.02
CA THR A 248 0.71 12.98 -43.09
C THR A 248 -0.66 12.65 -42.49
N LEU A 249 -0.97 13.15 -41.30
CA LEU A 249 -2.28 12.95 -40.69
C LEU A 249 -3.42 13.53 -41.53
N ARG A 250 -3.23 14.72 -42.12
CA ARG A 250 -4.22 15.32 -43.01
C ARG A 250 -4.51 14.42 -44.22
N GLN A 251 -3.48 13.97 -44.93
CA GLN A 251 -3.60 13.09 -46.08
C GLN A 251 -4.26 11.76 -45.77
N LEU A 252 -3.93 11.16 -44.62
CA LEU A 252 -4.50 9.90 -44.19
C LEU A 252 -5.97 10.07 -43.74
N SER A 253 -6.30 11.17 -43.06
CA SER A 253 -7.67 11.45 -42.61
C SER A 253 -8.64 11.77 -43.77
N GLU A 254 -8.15 12.06 -44.96
CA GLU A 254 -8.96 12.17 -46.17
C GLU A 254 -9.39 10.80 -46.72
N LYS A 255 -8.58 9.75 -46.47
CA LYS A 255 -8.81 8.40 -46.98
C LYS A 255 -9.57 7.49 -46.01
N TYR A 256 -9.40 7.74 -44.73
CA TYR A 256 -10.01 6.92 -43.65
C TYR A 256 -11.11 7.71 -42.93
N ASP A 257 -12.09 6.99 -42.39
CA ASP A 257 -13.09 7.61 -41.54
C ASP A 257 -12.48 8.07 -40.22
N THR A 258 -11.53 7.26 -39.67
CA THR A 258 -10.79 7.59 -38.47
C THR A 258 -9.34 7.10 -38.58
N VAL A 259 -8.39 7.93 -38.14
CA VAL A 259 -6.97 7.61 -37.96
C VAL A 259 -6.69 7.61 -36.47
N ILE A 260 -6.22 6.50 -35.92
CA ILE A 260 -5.98 6.25 -34.48
C ILE A 260 -4.49 6.27 -34.22
#